data_96bce1a678b6250957b2b1b5ef63d040
#
_entry.id   96bce1a678b6250957b2b1b5ef63d040
#
_cell.length_a   1.000
_cell.length_b   1.000
_cell.length_c   1.000
_cell.angle_alpha   90.00
_cell.angle_beta   90.00
_cell.angle_gamma   90.00
#
_symmetry.space_group_name_H-M   'P 1'
#
loop_
_entity.id
_entity.type
_entity.pdbx_description
1 polymer ?
#
loop_
_entity_poly.entity_id
_entity_poly.type
_entity_poly.pdbx_seq_one_letter_code
_entity_poly.pdbx_strand_id
1 'polypeptide(L)'
;MGQKVHPIGFRLGVSKDWVSKWYAEGKDYANFLEKDFEVREFIRKKLAHASVSRIQIERPRNGAQITIFTARPGIVIGRKGEDIEVLKQEISSIMGVPTSVNIEEIRRPELDAYLVADGIAKQLERRVMFRRAMKRSVASTMRLGAAGIKVSIAGRLNGAEIARTEWYREGRVPLHTLRADIDYGFAEAHTTYGVIGVKVWIFKGENLEGLDGNSNTVGEAPEEKRARRNNKPRTPRRKD
;
A
#
# COMPACT_ATOMS: atom_id res chain seq x y z
N MET A 1 -26.11 1.98 13.74
CA MET A 1 -25.25 2.63 12.73
C MET A 1 -25.21 1.75 11.47
N GLY A 2 -25.42 2.33 10.29
CA GLY A 2 -25.40 1.59 9.03
C GLY A 2 -24.01 1.02 8.69
N GLN A 3 -24.00 -0.01 7.87
CA GLN A 3 -22.78 -0.59 7.35
C GLN A 3 -22.09 0.37 6.34
N LYS A 4 -20.76 0.35 6.29
CA LYS A 4 -19.99 1.18 5.36
C LYS A 4 -19.47 0.32 4.23
N VAL A 5 -19.60 0.83 3.01
CA VAL A 5 -19.08 0.17 1.81
C VAL A 5 -17.54 0.20 1.85
N HIS A 6 -16.91 -0.86 1.35
CA HIS A 6 -15.46 -0.94 1.23
C HIS A 6 -14.95 0.14 0.24
N PRO A 7 -14.00 1.01 0.64
CA PRO A 7 -13.60 2.15 -0.20
C PRO A 7 -13.01 1.76 -1.56
N ILE A 8 -12.22 0.68 -1.59
CA ILE A 8 -11.65 0.16 -2.84
C ILE A 8 -12.74 -0.49 -3.68
N GLY A 9 -13.60 -1.35 -3.08
CA GLY A 9 -14.68 -2.02 -3.79
C GLY A 9 -15.66 -1.06 -4.44
N PHE A 10 -15.97 0.06 -3.80
CA PHE A 10 -16.83 1.11 -4.33
C PHE A 10 -16.25 1.78 -5.60
N ARG A 11 -14.92 1.76 -5.75
CA ARG A 11 -14.18 2.44 -6.83
C ARG A 11 -13.64 1.51 -7.91
N LEU A 12 -13.85 0.20 -7.77
CA LEU A 12 -13.44 -0.78 -8.77
C LEU A 12 -14.12 -0.50 -10.11
N GLY A 13 -13.35 -0.57 -11.19
CA GLY A 13 -13.82 -0.31 -12.54
C GLY A 13 -13.96 1.18 -12.91
N VAL A 14 -13.81 2.11 -11.95
CA VAL A 14 -13.92 3.56 -12.19
C VAL A 14 -12.58 4.26 -11.98
N SER A 15 -11.97 4.10 -10.81
CA SER A 15 -10.67 4.73 -10.47
C SER A 15 -9.67 3.74 -9.87
N LYS A 16 -10.09 2.53 -9.56
CA LYS A 16 -9.25 1.43 -9.07
C LYS A 16 -9.42 0.21 -9.96
N ASP A 17 -8.30 -0.45 -10.23
CA ASP A 17 -8.26 -1.67 -11.02
C ASP A 17 -8.20 -2.92 -10.11
N TRP A 18 -8.46 -4.07 -10.71
CA TRP A 18 -8.46 -5.37 -10.05
C TRP A 18 -7.04 -5.81 -9.66
N VAL A 19 -6.94 -6.53 -8.57
CA VAL A 19 -5.66 -7.09 -8.10
C VAL A 19 -5.40 -8.48 -8.73
N SER A 20 -6.47 -9.21 -9.07
CA SER A 20 -6.39 -10.43 -9.87
C SER A 20 -6.94 -10.12 -11.25
N LYS A 21 -6.08 -10.24 -12.29
CA LYS A 21 -6.41 -9.92 -13.67
C LYS A 21 -6.42 -11.18 -14.50
N TRP A 22 -7.52 -11.94 -14.41
CA TRP A 22 -7.73 -13.16 -15.17
C TRP A 22 -9.22 -13.46 -15.30
N TYR A 23 -9.55 -14.29 -16.27
CA TYR A 23 -10.89 -14.79 -16.51
C TYR A 23 -10.87 -16.30 -16.59
N ALA A 24 -11.84 -16.97 -15.98
CA ALA A 24 -12.04 -18.41 -16.07
C ALA A 24 -13.52 -18.74 -15.90
N GLU A 25 -13.95 -19.88 -16.42
CA GLU A 25 -15.32 -20.36 -16.36
C GLU A 25 -15.42 -21.66 -15.59
N GLY A 26 -16.60 -21.88 -14.98
CA GLY A 26 -16.94 -23.14 -14.33
C GLY A 26 -15.98 -23.56 -13.20
N LYS A 27 -15.51 -24.80 -13.27
CA LYS A 27 -14.62 -25.41 -12.25
C LYS A 27 -13.24 -24.77 -12.19
N ASP A 28 -12.75 -24.24 -13.30
CA ASP A 28 -11.42 -23.63 -13.36
C ASP A 28 -11.38 -22.33 -12.55
N TYR A 29 -12.50 -21.62 -12.48
CA TYR A 29 -12.60 -20.42 -11.63
C TYR A 29 -12.32 -20.74 -10.16
N ALA A 30 -12.95 -21.79 -9.62
CA ALA A 30 -12.76 -22.20 -8.23
C ALA A 30 -11.30 -22.60 -7.95
N ASN A 31 -10.72 -23.42 -8.84
CA ASN A 31 -9.34 -23.87 -8.72
C ASN A 31 -8.34 -22.71 -8.78
N PHE A 32 -8.56 -21.75 -9.68
CA PHE A 32 -7.67 -20.59 -9.79
C PHE A 32 -7.78 -19.67 -8.59
N LEU A 33 -8.99 -19.48 -8.07
CA LEU A 33 -9.23 -18.67 -6.89
C LEU A 33 -8.55 -19.25 -5.64
N GLU A 34 -8.69 -20.57 -5.42
CA GLU A 34 -8.05 -21.30 -4.32
C GLU A 34 -6.52 -21.11 -4.36
N LYS A 35 -5.92 -21.40 -5.50
CA LYS A 35 -4.47 -21.21 -5.70
C LYS A 35 -4.01 -19.76 -5.52
N ASP A 36 -4.79 -18.80 -5.96
CA ASP A 36 -4.47 -17.39 -5.75
C ASP A 36 -4.46 -17.03 -4.25
N PHE A 37 -5.39 -17.57 -3.46
CA PHE A 37 -5.39 -17.36 -2.00
C PHE A 37 -4.18 -18.01 -1.34
N GLU A 38 -3.86 -19.26 -1.68
CA GLU A 38 -2.68 -19.98 -1.15
C GLU A 38 -1.39 -19.21 -1.45
N VAL A 39 -1.20 -18.78 -2.69
CA VAL A 39 -0.02 -18.00 -3.11
C VAL A 39 0.07 -16.66 -2.36
N ARG A 40 -1.04 -15.93 -2.20
CA ARG A 40 -1.04 -14.68 -1.46
C ARG A 40 -0.67 -14.87 0.01
N GLU A 41 -1.19 -15.91 0.63
CA GLU A 41 -0.88 -16.25 2.02
C GLU A 41 0.58 -16.67 2.18
N PHE A 42 1.06 -17.53 1.28
CA PHE A 42 2.45 -17.97 1.24
C PHE A 42 3.43 -16.80 1.10
N ILE A 43 3.20 -15.91 0.12
CA ILE A 43 4.05 -14.73 -0.10
C ILE A 43 4.04 -13.81 1.13
N ARG A 44 2.88 -13.54 1.73
CA ARG A 44 2.78 -12.70 2.93
C ARG A 44 3.52 -13.29 4.12
N LYS A 45 3.46 -14.61 4.33
CA LYS A 45 4.18 -15.31 5.41
C LYS A 45 5.69 -15.27 5.17
N LYS A 46 6.14 -15.63 3.97
CA LYS A 46 7.57 -15.71 3.63
C LYS A 46 8.23 -14.33 3.61
N LEU A 47 7.54 -13.32 3.09
CA LEU A 47 8.05 -11.96 2.91
C LEU A 47 7.56 -10.97 3.99
N ALA A 48 7.21 -11.42 5.20
CA ALA A 48 6.73 -10.56 6.28
C ALA A 48 7.69 -9.40 6.64
N HIS A 49 9.00 -9.60 6.43
CA HIS A 49 10.03 -8.60 6.68
C HIS A 49 10.24 -7.59 5.53
N ALA A 50 9.77 -7.92 4.33
CA ALA A 50 9.94 -7.09 3.15
C ALA A 50 8.91 -5.96 3.02
N SER A 51 7.91 -5.91 3.91
CA SER A 51 6.82 -4.91 3.85
C SER A 51 6.11 -4.91 2.51
N VAL A 52 5.50 -6.06 2.17
CA VAL A 52 4.70 -6.23 0.96
C VAL A 52 3.37 -5.51 1.11
N SER A 53 3.02 -4.65 0.17
CA SER A 53 1.75 -3.92 0.14
C SER A 53 0.65 -4.73 -0.55
N ARG A 54 0.82 -4.95 -1.84
CA ARG A 54 -0.15 -5.69 -2.66
C ARG A 54 0.56 -6.69 -3.55
N ILE A 55 -0.17 -7.75 -3.93
CA ILE A 55 0.28 -8.80 -4.81
C ILE A 55 -0.71 -8.85 -5.96
N GLN A 56 -0.27 -8.51 -7.16
CA GLN A 56 -1.07 -8.58 -8.37
C GLN A 56 -0.79 -9.90 -9.07
N ILE A 57 -1.86 -10.58 -9.49
CA ILE A 57 -1.77 -11.88 -10.17
C ILE A 57 -2.46 -11.75 -11.51
N GLU A 58 -1.72 -12.05 -12.56
CA GLU A 58 -2.21 -12.12 -13.93
C GLU A 58 -2.01 -13.55 -14.47
N ARG A 59 -2.99 -14.06 -15.21
CA ARG A 59 -2.94 -15.39 -15.79
C ARG A 59 -3.04 -15.28 -17.31
N PRO A 60 -1.91 -15.07 -18.00
CA PRO A 60 -1.87 -15.22 -19.45
C PRO A 60 -2.08 -16.69 -19.82
N ARG A 61 -2.33 -16.97 -21.10
CA ARG A 61 -2.69 -18.30 -21.61
C ARG A 61 -1.71 -19.43 -21.22
N ASN A 62 -0.43 -19.13 -21.10
CA ASN A 62 0.63 -20.13 -20.90
C ASN A 62 1.38 -20.01 -19.57
N GLY A 63 0.75 -19.47 -18.52
CA GLY A 63 1.45 -19.33 -17.25
C GLY A 63 0.77 -18.38 -16.27
N ALA A 64 1.51 -17.95 -15.26
CA ALA A 64 1.08 -16.91 -14.35
C ALA A 64 2.17 -15.86 -14.18
N GLN A 65 1.75 -14.61 -14.04
CA GLN A 65 2.63 -13.49 -13.73
C GLN A 65 2.21 -12.88 -12.40
N ILE A 66 3.15 -12.80 -11.47
CA ILE A 66 2.91 -12.26 -10.15
C ILE A 66 3.77 -11.02 -9.97
N THR A 67 3.13 -9.88 -9.75
CA THR A 67 3.83 -8.63 -9.45
C THR A 67 3.67 -8.32 -7.97
N ILE A 68 4.80 -8.25 -7.26
CA ILE A 68 4.87 -7.99 -5.83
C ILE A 68 5.28 -6.54 -5.60
N PHE A 69 4.37 -5.75 -5.02
CA PHE A 69 4.65 -4.36 -4.65
C PHE A 69 5.20 -4.31 -3.22
N THR A 70 6.45 -3.87 -3.08
CA THR A 70 7.15 -3.86 -1.80
C THR A 70 7.87 -2.54 -1.54
N ALA A 71 8.01 -2.18 -0.26
CA ALA A 71 8.82 -1.03 0.14
C ALA A 71 10.33 -1.37 0.22
N ARG A 72 10.69 -2.66 0.22
CA ARG A 72 12.07 -3.11 0.38
C ARG A 72 12.42 -4.20 -0.63
N PRO A 73 12.59 -3.86 -1.91
CA PRO A 73 12.83 -4.84 -2.97
C PRO A 73 14.10 -5.65 -2.75
N GLY A 74 15.14 -5.08 -2.17
CA GLY A 74 16.40 -5.78 -1.92
C GLY A 74 16.28 -7.01 -1.02
N ILE A 75 15.32 -7.03 -0.09
CA ILE A 75 15.06 -8.18 0.78
C ILE A 75 14.40 -9.32 0.00
N VAL A 76 13.58 -9.00 -0.99
CA VAL A 76 12.88 -9.99 -1.81
C VAL A 76 13.80 -10.59 -2.87
N ILE A 77 14.66 -9.77 -3.46
CA ILE A 77 15.61 -10.19 -4.50
C ILE A 77 16.70 -11.08 -3.89
N GLY A 78 17.15 -10.74 -2.67
CA GLY A 78 18.23 -11.45 -1.99
C GLY A 78 19.62 -11.21 -2.60
N ARG A 79 20.59 -11.98 -2.14
CA ARG A 79 21.95 -11.92 -2.68
C ARG A 79 21.98 -12.54 -4.08
N LYS A 80 22.45 -11.76 -5.06
CA LYS A 80 22.59 -12.19 -6.47
C LYS A 80 21.31 -12.74 -7.14
N GLY A 81 20.13 -12.51 -6.52
CA GLY A 81 18.87 -13.00 -7.06
C GLY A 81 18.51 -14.45 -6.72
N GLU A 82 19.22 -15.09 -5.80
CA GLU A 82 18.95 -16.49 -5.40
C GLU A 82 17.57 -16.62 -4.73
N ASP A 83 17.22 -15.68 -3.83
CA ASP A 83 15.95 -15.74 -3.09
C ASP A 83 14.72 -15.60 -4.01
N ILE A 84 14.79 -14.78 -5.05
CA ILE A 84 13.69 -14.64 -6.00
C ILE A 84 13.54 -15.91 -6.89
N GLU A 85 14.63 -16.60 -7.22
CA GLU A 85 14.54 -17.83 -7.99
C GLU A 85 13.92 -18.96 -7.18
N VAL A 86 14.31 -19.10 -5.92
CA VAL A 86 13.67 -20.04 -4.98
C VAL A 86 12.20 -19.73 -4.81
N LEU A 87 11.86 -18.44 -4.60
CA LEU A 87 10.48 -17.99 -4.48
C LEU A 87 9.66 -18.35 -5.73
N LYS A 88 10.21 -18.12 -6.92
CA LYS A 88 9.59 -18.47 -8.20
C LYS A 88 9.31 -19.96 -8.33
N GLN A 89 10.26 -20.82 -7.94
CA GLN A 89 10.08 -22.26 -7.98
C GLN A 89 8.98 -22.75 -7.03
N GLU A 90 8.97 -22.25 -5.79
CA GLU A 90 7.94 -22.58 -4.80
C GLU A 90 6.54 -22.14 -5.26
N ILE A 91 6.41 -20.92 -5.79
CA ILE A 91 5.14 -20.43 -6.32
C ILE A 91 4.70 -21.25 -7.53
N SER A 92 5.61 -21.60 -8.43
CA SER A 92 5.29 -22.45 -9.59
C SER A 92 4.78 -23.82 -9.17
N SER A 93 5.32 -24.37 -8.07
CA SER A 93 4.83 -25.64 -7.48
C SER A 93 3.39 -25.49 -6.95
N ILE A 94 3.05 -24.41 -6.26
CA ILE A 94 1.69 -24.16 -5.75
C ILE A 94 0.71 -23.92 -6.90
N MET A 95 1.09 -23.09 -7.86
CA MET A 95 0.23 -22.73 -8.99
C MET A 95 0.03 -23.89 -9.98
N GLY A 96 1.00 -24.81 -10.07
CA GLY A 96 1.03 -25.91 -11.04
C GLY A 96 1.24 -25.45 -12.49
N VAL A 97 1.69 -24.21 -12.70
CA VAL A 97 1.99 -23.62 -14.01
C VAL A 97 3.29 -22.81 -13.93
N PRO A 98 4.02 -22.65 -15.04
CA PRO A 98 5.21 -21.79 -15.03
C PRO A 98 4.85 -20.38 -14.64
N THR A 99 5.55 -19.83 -13.64
CA THR A 99 5.23 -18.53 -13.06
C THR A 99 6.40 -17.58 -13.22
N SER A 100 6.14 -16.35 -13.64
CA SER A 100 7.10 -15.23 -13.58
C SER A 100 6.80 -14.35 -12.36
N VAL A 101 7.85 -13.91 -11.66
CA VAL A 101 7.74 -13.03 -10.50
C VAL A 101 8.43 -11.71 -10.81
N ASN A 102 7.66 -10.63 -10.76
CA ASN A 102 8.15 -9.27 -10.91
C ASN A 102 8.07 -8.55 -9.57
N ILE A 103 9.03 -7.66 -9.30
CA ILE A 103 9.09 -6.87 -8.09
C ILE A 103 9.01 -5.41 -8.47
N GLU A 104 8.05 -4.69 -7.88
CA GLU A 104 7.92 -3.24 -8.03
C GLU A 104 8.14 -2.53 -6.71
N GLU A 105 8.97 -1.50 -6.73
CA GLU A 105 9.28 -0.70 -5.56
C GLU A 105 8.21 0.36 -5.30
N ILE A 106 7.77 0.43 -4.04
CA ILE A 106 6.93 1.52 -3.56
C ILE A 106 7.85 2.62 -3.00
N ARG A 107 8.05 3.68 -3.78
CA ARG A 107 8.94 4.80 -3.44
C ARG A 107 8.52 5.56 -2.17
N ARG A 108 7.23 5.61 -1.86
CA ARG A 108 6.66 6.33 -0.70
C ARG A 108 5.75 5.40 0.12
N PRO A 109 6.31 4.52 0.97
CA PRO A 109 5.55 3.53 1.72
C PRO A 109 4.56 4.16 2.72
N GLU A 110 4.81 5.38 3.18
CA GLU A 110 3.92 6.08 4.10
C GLU A 110 2.65 6.64 3.42
N LEU A 111 2.57 6.63 2.09
CA LEU A 111 1.37 6.93 1.33
C LEU A 111 0.58 5.68 0.94
N ASP A 112 1.04 4.51 1.34
CA ASP A 112 0.33 3.24 1.13
C ASP A 112 -0.41 2.86 2.42
N ALA A 113 -1.73 2.75 2.31
CA ALA A 113 -2.58 2.54 3.48
C ALA A 113 -2.34 1.20 4.17
N TYR A 114 -2.02 0.14 3.40
CA TYR A 114 -1.74 -1.17 3.98
C TYR A 114 -0.42 -1.18 4.75
N LEU A 115 0.63 -0.58 4.19
CA LEU A 115 1.94 -0.50 4.85
C LEU A 115 1.90 0.35 6.12
N VAL A 116 1.12 1.44 6.11
CA VAL A 116 0.89 2.25 7.30
C VAL A 116 0.13 1.46 8.36
N ALA A 117 -0.91 0.71 7.99
CA ALA A 117 -1.66 -0.13 8.92
C ALA A 117 -0.77 -1.23 9.54
N ASP A 118 0.01 -1.95 8.72
CA ASP A 118 0.98 -2.96 9.18
C ASP A 118 2.05 -2.36 10.10
N GLY A 119 2.55 -1.17 9.75
CA GLY A 119 3.51 -0.45 10.59
C GLY A 119 2.95 -0.05 11.95
N ILE A 120 1.67 0.34 12.03
CA ILE A 120 1.00 0.61 13.31
C ILE A 120 0.79 -0.71 14.07
N ALA A 121 0.32 -1.78 13.41
CA ALA A 121 0.11 -3.09 14.02
C ALA A 121 1.39 -3.62 14.67
N LYS A 122 2.51 -3.61 13.97
CA LYS A 122 3.83 -4.00 14.48
C LYS A 122 4.31 -3.15 15.68
N GLN A 123 3.95 -1.85 15.71
CA GLN A 123 4.23 -1.00 16.87
C GLN A 123 3.38 -1.38 18.10
N LEU A 124 2.10 -1.73 17.89
CA LEU A 124 1.20 -2.18 18.96
C LEU A 124 1.66 -3.52 19.57
N GLU A 125 2.12 -4.46 18.75
CA GLU A 125 2.72 -5.73 19.20
C GLU A 125 3.96 -5.50 20.06
N ARG A 126 4.74 -4.48 19.74
CA ARG A 126 5.88 -4.03 20.55
C ARG A 126 5.49 -3.20 21.77
N ARG A 127 4.21 -3.16 22.13
CA ARG A 127 3.65 -2.45 23.29
C ARG A 127 3.88 -0.93 23.26
N VAL A 128 4.01 -0.33 22.09
CA VAL A 128 4.02 1.13 21.95
C VAL A 128 2.61 1.66 22.24
N MET A 129 2.51 2.78 22.95
CA MET A 129 1.22 3.42 23.24
C MET A 129 0.48 3.76 21.94
N PHE A 130 -0.74 3.28 21.79
CA PHE A 130 -1.54 3.39 20.57
C PHE A 130 -1.73 4.84 20.10
N ARG A 131 -1.93 5.80 21.02
CA ARG A 131 -2.08 7.22 20.69
C ARG A 131 -0.81 7.79 20.05
N ARG A 132 0.36 7.38 20.55
CA ARG A 132 1.65 7.80 19.99
C ARG A 132 1.87 7.20 18.60
N ALA A 133 1.56 5.91 18.42
CA ALA A 133 1.66 5.23 17.14
C ALA A 133 0.76 5.89 16.08
N MET A 134 -0.52 6.15 16.40
CA MET A 134 -1.45 6.83 15.50
C MET A 134 -0.98 8.22 15.11
N LYS A 135 -0.66 9.07 16.10
CA LYS A 135 -0.24 10.46 15.82
C LYS A 135 1.02 10.52 14.97
N ARG A 136 2.00 9.64 15.24
CA ARG A 136 3.24 9.57 14.47
C ARG A 136 2.98 9.19 13.01
N SER A 137 2.16 8.17 12.79
CA SER A 137 1.81 7.71 11.44
C SER A 137 1.04 8.79 10.67
N VAL A 138 0.06 9.44 11.31
CA VAL A 138 -0.71 10.55 10.71
C VAL A 138 0.23 11.69 10.31
N ALA A 139 1.08 12.15 11.23
CA ALA A 139 2.02 13.24 10.95
C ALA A 139 3.02 12.88 9.82
N SER A 140 3.49 11.63 9.76
CA SER A 140 4.40 11.16 8.70
C SER A 140 3.72 11.18 7.33
N THR A 141 2.50 10.65 7.24
CA THR A 141 1.72 10.61 5.99
C THR A 141 1.37 12.01 5.49
N MET A 142 0.94 12.91 6.37
CA MET A 142 0.63 14.30 5.99
C MET A 142 1.86 15.05 5.50
N ARG A 143 3.03 14.84 6.12
CA ARG A 143 4.31 15.45 5.70
C ARG A 143 4.70 15.06 4.28
N LEU A 144 4.36 13.84 3.84
CA LEU A 144 4.68 13.33 2.51
C LEU A 144 3.66 13.73 1.44
N GLY A 145 2.68 14.56 1.79
CA GLY A 145 1.77 15.18 0.83
C GLY A 145 0.45 14.45 0.65
N ALA A 146 0.00 13.63 1.61
CA ALA A 146 -1.37 13.16 1.61
C ALA A 146 -2.35 14.32 1.82
N ALA A 147 -3.46 14.37 1.09
CA ALA A 147 -4.50 15.37 1.26
C ALA A 147 -5.37 15.13 2.52
N GLY A 148 -5.30 13.91 3.05
CA GLY A 148 -5.92 13.56 4.31
C GLY A 148 -5.72 12.10 4.69
N ILE A 149 -5.78 11.83 5.98
CA ILE A 149 -5.66 10.49 6.54
C ILE A 149 -6.67 10.31 7.69
N LYS A 150 -7.20 9.09 7.78
CA LYS A 150 -7.97 8.63 8.94
C LYS A 150 -7.41 7.28 9.38
N VAL A 151 -7.08 7.17 10.65
CA VAL A 151 -6.66 5.92 11.31
C VAL A 151 -7.69 5.56 12.36
N SER A 152 -8.11 4.30 12.39
CA SER A 152 -9.03 3.77 13.42
C SER A 152 -8.47 2.49 13.98
N ILE A 153 -8.42 2.40 15.29
CA ILE A 153 -7.92 1.24 16.01
C ILE A 153 -9.04 0.74 16.91
N ALA A 154 -9.34 -0.55 16.87
CA ALA A 154 -10.40 -1.19 17.63
C ALA A 154 -9.91 -2.45 18.33
N GLY A 155 -10.25 -2.61 19.60
CA GLY A 155 -9.86 -3.76 20.43
C GLY A 155 -9.59 -3.38 21.88
N ARG A 156 -8.87 -4.23 22.60
CA ARG A 156 -8.44 -4.01 23.98
C ARG A 156 -7.21 -3.11 24.03
N LEU A 157 -7.44 -1.81 23.86
CA LEU A 157 -6.36 -0.82 23.79
C LEU A 157 -5.59 -0.73 25.11
N ASN A 158 -4.27 -0.88 25.04
CA ASN A 158 -3.36 -0.95 26.19
C ASN A 158 -3.71 -2.06 27.22
N GLY A 159 -4.34 -3.14 26.78
CA GLY A 159 -4.74 -4.25 27.65
C GLY A 159 -5.98 -3.98 28.51
N ALA A 160 -6.77 -2.94 28.22
CA ALA A 160 -8.04 -2.71 28.90
C ALA A 160 -9.00 -3.90 28.74
N GLU A 161 -9.76 -4.21 29.79
CA GLU A 161 -10.73 -5.32 29.73
C GLU A 161 -11.84 -5.08 28.72
N ILE A 162 -12.32 -3.84 28.65
CA ILE A 162 -13.38 -3.44 27.72
C ILE A 162 -12.74 -2.96 26.42
N ALA A 163 -13.13 -3.60 25.31
CA ALA A 163 -12.71 -3.16 23.98
C ALA A 163 -13.39 -1.84 23.62
N ARG A 164 -12.63 -0.99 22.99
CA ARG A 164 -13.14 0.28 22.45
C ARG A 164 -12.50 0.60 21.12
N THR A 165 -13.13 1.53 20.39
CA THR A 165 -12.61 2.05 19.14
C THR A 165 -12.16 3.49 19.33
N GLU A 166 -10.93 3.77 18.99
CA GLU A 166 -10.40 5.14 18.92
C GLU A 166 -9.93 5.44 17.50
N TRP A 167 -10.09 6.69 17.06
CA TRP A 167 -9.70 7.10 15.73
C TRP A 167 -9.10 8.50 15.72
N TYR A 168 -8.21 8.72 14.78
CA TYR A 168 -7.64 10.03 14.47
C TYR A 168 -7.85 10.35 13.00
N ARG A 169 -8.14 11.62 12.69
CA ARG A 169 -8.26 12.11 11.32
C ARG A 169 -7.56 13.47 11.21
N GLU A 170 -6.83 13.63 10.12
CA GLU A 170 -6.22 14.89 9.72
C GLU A 170 -6.49 15.12 8.23
N GLY A 171 -6.78 16.36 7.85
CA GLY A 171 -7.17 16.68 6.50
C GLY A 171 -8.58 16.20 6.11
N ARG A 172 -8.79 16.05 4.79
CA ARG A 172 -10.08 15.67 4.20
C ARG A 172 -10.05 14.21 3.77
N VAL A 173 -11.08 13.44 4.09
CA VAL A 173 -11.24 12.03 3.64
C VAL A 173 -12.67 11.84 3.12
N PRO A 174 -12.94 12.18 1.84
CA PRO A 174 -14.28 12.15 1.26
C PRO A 174 -14.66 10.74 0.79
N LEU A 175 -15.16 9.89 1.69
CA LEU A 175 -15.48 8.49 1.40
C LEU A 175 -16.61 8.31 0.38
N HIS A 176 -17.53 9.26 0.28
CA HIS A 176 -18.68 9.21 -0.64
C HIS A 176 -18.38 9.74 -2.04
N THR A 177 -17.27 10.46 -2.22
CA THR A 177 -16.88 11.01 -3.52
C THR A 177 -16.21 9.94 -4.36
N LEU A 178 -16.80 9.57 -5.49
CA LEU A 178 -16.31 8.49 -6.36
C LEU A 178 -14.95 8.82 -7.01
N ARG A 179 -14.79 10.07 -7.46
CA ARG A 179 -13.54 10.55 -8.07
C ARG A 179 -12.36 10.68 -7.10
N ALA A 180 -12.61 10.58 -5.77
CA ALA A 180 -11.55 10.68 -4.78
C ALA A 180 -10.68 9.42 -4.79
N ASP A 181 -9.36 9.57 -4.96
CA ASP A 181 -8.41 8.48 -4.82
C ASP A 181 -8.16 8.18 -3.35
N ILE A 182 -8.87 7.19 -2.84
CA ILE A 182 -8.75 6.72 -1.45
C ILE A 182 -8.12 5.35 -1.45
N ASP A 183 -6.99 5.27 -0.74
CA ASP A 183 -6.36 4.01 -0.43
C ASP A 183 -6.82 3.51 0.94
N TYR A 184 -7.00 2.20 1.08
CA TYR A 184 -7.50 1.57 2.29
C TYR A 184 -6.64 0.38 2.68
N GLY A 185 -6.23 0.35 3.94
CA GLY A 185 -5.48 -0.75 4.52
C GLY A 185 -6.12 -1.25 5.81
N PHE A 186 -6.09 -2.56 5.98
CA PHE A 186 -6.48 -3.24 7.20
C PHE A 186 -5.34 -4.16 7.65
N ALA A 187 -5.00 -4.09 8.92
CA ALA A 187 -4.02 -4.97 9.55
C ALA A 187 -4.48 -5.36 10.96
N GLU A 188 -4.02 -6.49 11.41
CA GLU A 188 -4.29 -7.02 12.74
C GLU A 188 -3.00 -7.05 13.55
N ALA A 189 -3.06 -6.56 14.80
CA ALA A 189 -1.99 -6.64 15.76
C ALA A 189 -2.30 -7.74 16.78
N HIS A 190 -1.49 -8.78 16.80
CA HIS A 190 -1.63 -9.89 17.74
C HIS A 190 -0.91 -9.55 19.04
N THR A 191 -1.69 -9.15 20.04
CA THR A 191 -1.17 -8.82 21.39
C THR A 191 -1.44 -9.92 22.39
N THR A 192 -0.75 -9.88 23.53
CA THR A 192 -0.99 -10.83 24.63
C THR A 192 -2.40 -10.78 25.20
N TYR A 193 -3.11 -9.67 24.98
CA TYR A 193 -4.48 -9.45 25.47
C TYR A 193 -5.56 -9.70 24.41
N GLY A 194 -5.17 -10.11 23.22
CA GLY A 194 -6.06 -10.37 22.08
C GLY A 194 -5.65 -9.59 20.82
N VAL A 195 -6.51 -9.66 19.82
CA VAL A 195 -6.28 -9.02 18.51
C VAL A 195 -6.81 -7.58 18.51
N ILE A 196 -6.02 -6.66 17.98
CA ILE A 196 -6.39 -5.26 17.76
C ILE A 196 -6.46 -5.02 16.26
N GLY A 197 -7.63 -4.65 15.75
CA GLY A 197 -7.82 -4.28 14.34
C GLY A 197 -7.41 -2.85 14.07
N VAL A 198 -6.58 -2.64 13.05
CA VAL A 198 -6.13 -1.32 12.58
C VAL A 198 -6.69 -1.08 11.19
N LYS A 199 -7.43 0.01 10.99
CA LYS A 199 -7.99 0.44 9.71
C LYS A 199 -7.41 1.81 9.35
N VAL A 200 -6.90 1.94 8.14
CA VAL A 200 -6.30 3.19 7.64
C VAL A 200 -6.96 3.57 6.33
N TRP A 201 -7.30 4.84 6.19
CA TRP A 201 -7.78 5.47 4.94
C TRP A 201 -6.86 6.62 4.62
N ILE A 202 -6.29 6.63 3.43
CA ILE A 202 -5.42 7.72 2.95
C ILE A 202 -6.07 8.31 1.70
N PHE A 203 -6.33 9.61 1.73
CA PHE A 203 -6.79 10.37 0.59
C PHE A 203 -5.58 11.00 -0.12
N LYS A 204 -5.33 10.59 -1.36
CA LYS A 204 -4.19 11.05 -2.16
C LYS A 204 -4.53 12.27 -3.01
N GLY A 205 -5.81 12.45 -3.37
CA GLY A 205 -6.29 13.51 -4.24
C GLY A 205 -7.53 13.09 -5.00
N GLU A 206 -7.96 13.91 -5.95
CA GLU A 206 -9.08 13.59 -6.83
C GLU A 206 -8.55 13.22 -8.23
N ASN A 207 -9.03 12.10 -8.76
CA ASN A 207 -8.75 11.65 -10.12
C ASN A 207 -9.96 11.98 -11.00
N LEU A 208 -9.78 12.84 -11.99
CA LEU A 208 -10.82 13.29 -12.91
C LEU A 208 -10.82 12.49 -14.23
N GLU A 209 -9.72 11.80 -14.53
CA GLU A 209 -9.51 11.13 -15.82
C GLU A 209 -9.96 9.66 -15.81
N GLY A 210 -10.30 9.10 -14.65
CA GLY A 210 -10.71 7.69 -14.53
C GLY A 210 -9.55 6.70 -14.70
N LEU A 211 -9.86 5.48 -15.19
CA LEU A 211 -8.84 4.42 -15.40
C LEU A 211 -7.96 4.68 -16.63
N ASP A 212 -8.45 5.43 -17.61
CA ASP A 212 -7.73 5.73 -18.86
C ASP A 212 -6.67 6.82 -18.66
N GLY A 213 -6.76 7.59 -17.58
CA GLY A 213 -5.75 8.53 -17.15
C GLY A 213 -4.51 7.80 -16.66
N ASN A 214 -3.42 7.96 -17.39
CA ASN A 214 -2.11 7.36 -17.21
C ASN A 214 -1.71 7.29 -15.73
N SER A 215 -1.59 6.09 -15.18
CA SER A 215 -1.28 5.82 -13.76
C SER A 215 0.12 6.33 -13.31
N ASN A 216 0.82 7.06 -14.18
CA ASN A 216 2.18 7.56 -13.97
C ASN A 216 2.26 8.99 -13.39
N THR A 217 1.14 9.70 -13.21
CA THR A 217 1.17 11.00 -12.52
C THR A 217 0.98 10.84 -11.01
N VAL A 218 1.83 10.06 -10.36
CA VAL A 218 2.01 10.15 -8.91
C VAL A 218 2.91 11.36 -8.64
N GLY A 219 2.24 12.51 -8.44
CA GLY A 219 2.78 13.62 -7.66
C GLY A 219 4.16 14.12 -8.07
N GLU A 220 4.32 14.69 -9.27
CA GLU A 220 5.26 15.79 -9.41
C GLU A 220 4.72 16.94 -8.55
N ALA A 221 5.40 17.19 -7.44
CA ALA A 221 5.21 18.44 -6.72
C ALA A 221 5.42 19.59 -7.71
N PRO A 222 4.60 20.66 -7.69
CA PRO A 222 4.81 21.79 -8.57
C PRO A 222 6.26 22.25 -8.38
N GLU A 223 7.07 22.16 -9.44
CA GLU A 223 8.39 22.78 -9.45
C GLU A 223 8.18 24.25 -9.15
N GLU A 224 8.58 24.66 -7.95
CA GLU A 224 8.80 26.06 -7.65
C GLU A 224 9.72 26.61 -8.75
N LYS A 225 9.17 27.46 -9.60
CA LYS A 225 9.92 28.25 -10.57
C LYS A 225 11.02 28.98 -9.79
N ARG A 226 12.21 28.37 -9.71
CA ARG A 226 13.42 29.03 -9.25
C ARG A 226 13.61 30.22 -10.17
N ALA A 227 13.26 31.38 -9.67
CA ALA A 227 13.50 32.66 -10.31
C ALA A 227 14.95 32.70 -10.82
N ARG A 228 15.07 32.86 -12.13
CA ARG A 228 16.35 33.13 -12.79
C ARG A 228 16.96 34.36 -12.11
N ARG A 229 17.89 34.18 -11.18
CA ARG A 229 18.75 35.24 -10.70
C ARG A 229 19.60 35.72 -11.87
N ASN A 230 19.26 36.92 -12.33
CA ASN A 230 20.00 37.69 -13.30
C ASN A 230 21.52 37.65 -13.03
N ASN A 231 22.25 37.00 -13.91
CA ASN A 231 23.67 37.13 -14.04
C ASN A 231 23.94 38.48 -14.71
N LYS A 232 24.13 39.53 -13.92
CA LYS A 232 24.71 40.80 -14.43
C LYS A 232 26.20 40.58 -14.66
N PRO A 233 26.75 40.89 -15.87
CA PRO A 233 28.19 40.82 -16.12
C PRO A 233 28.92 41.87 -15.29
N ARG A 234 29.96 41.43 -14.58
CA ARG A 234 30.89 42.31 -13.86
C ARG A 234 31.73 43.10 -14.88
N THR A 235 31.58 44.43 -14.86
CA THR A 235 32.50 45.34 -15.54
C THR A 235 33.93 45.25 -14.96
N PRO A 236 34.96 45.28 -15.78
CA PRO A 236 36.34 45.26 -15.29
C PRO A 236 36.70 46.58 -14.66
N ARG A 237 37.33 46.53 -13.49
CA ARG A 237 37.94 47.68 -12.78
C ARG A 237 39.15 48.15 -13.56
N ARG A 238 39.13 49.42 -14.06
CA ARG A 238 40.29 50.15 -14.53
C ARG A 238 41.27 50.34 -13.35
N LYS A 239 42.52 49.99 -13.59
CA LYS A 239 43.67 50.42 -12.78
C LYS A 239 44.06 51.82 -13.26
N ASP A 240 44.10 52.76 -12.35
CA ASP A 240 45.01 53.92 -12.30
C ASP A 240 45.58 53.99 -10.89
#